data_a40d64d88fafebdcd418d8e8b0d4c6a9
#
_entry.id   a40d64d88fafebdcd418d8e8b0d4c6a9
#
_cell.length_a   1.000
_cell.length_b   1.000
_cell.length_c   1.000
_cell.angle_alpha   90.00
_cell.angle_beta   90.00
_cell.angle_gamma   90.00
#
_symmetry.space_group_name_H-M   'P 1'
#
loop_
_entity.id
_entity.type
_entity.pdbx_description
1 polymer ?
#
loop_
_entity_poly.entity_id
_entity_poly.type
_entity_poly.pdbx_seq_one_letter_code
_entity_poly.pdbx_strand_id
1 'polypeptide(L)'
;MTPKKIALLTDSSADLRWDQARENNIFFVPLRILCEDGEYLDGVNITGPDIYQRLHNGELPQTSLPRVEDFSAKLREIFDLGYDGVIAVMLSSGLSGTYNLARILAGECAEQGYAMKVFDSVSGALGQGMTVLQLAEDIKNGMGWEELTERRAPQLIANTYPFFSVDTLEYLVKGGRIGKVTAMA
;
A
#
# COMPACT_ATOMS: atom_id res chain seq x y z
N MET A 1 -18.31 -0.31 -17.40
CA MET A 1 -17.59 -1.23 -18.32
C MET A 1 -16.69 -2.09 -17.47
N THR A 2 -16.65 -3.42 -17.66
CA THR A 2 -15.78 -4.31 -16.88
C THR A 2 -14.34 -4.19 -17.38
N PRO A 3 -13.37 -3.87 -16.52
CA PRO A 3 -11.97 -3.75 -16.90
C PRO A 3 -11.40 -5.05 -17.49
N LYS A 4 -10.55 -4.89 -18.51
CA LYS A 4 -9.88 -6.01 -19.20
C LYS A 4 -8.39 -6.09 -18.86
N LYS A 5 -7.74 -4.95 -18.64
CA LYS A 5 -6.33 -4.87 -18.26
C LYS A 5 -6.21 -4.28 -16.87
N ILE A 6 -5.97 -5.12 -15.90
CA ILE A 6 -6.02 -4.80 -14.48
C ILE A 6 -4.61 -4.52 -13.95
N ALA A 7 -4.41 -3.37 -13.32
CA ALA A 7 -3.21 -3.06 -12.55
C ALA A 7 -3.41 -3.34 -11.07
N LEU A 8 -2.35 -3.75 -10.40
CA LEU A 8 -2.27 -3.77 -8.93
C LEU A 8 -1.51 -2.56 -8.44
N LEU A 9 -2.06 -1.90 -7.42
CA LEU A 9 -1.44 -0.77 -6.75
C LEU A 9 -1.39 -1.03 -5.24
N THR A 10 -0.26 -0.72 -4.63
CA THR A 10 -0.10 -0.77 -3.17
C THR A 10 0.77 0.38 -2.69
N ASP A 11 0.92 0.55 -1.41
CA ASP A 11 1.89 1.49 -0.84
C ASP A 11 3.18 0.78 -0.38
N SER A 12 4.20 1.55 -0.05
CA SER A 12 5.52 1.00 0.28
C SER A 12 5.56 0.16 1.56
N SER A 13 4.52 0.24 2.41
CA SER A 13 4.43 -0.59 3.62
C SER A 13 4.14 -2.08 3.34
N ALA A 14 3.93 -2.47 2.09
CA ALA A 14 3.74 -3.87 1.70
C ALA A 14 4.99 -4.74 1.82
N ASP A 15 6.15 -4.15 2.12
CA ASP A 15 7.46 -4.83 2.26
C ASP A 15 7.86 -5.69 1.04
N LEU A 16 7.36 -5.33 -0.13
CA LEU A 16 7.77 -5.95 -1.38
C LEU A 16 9.01 -5.26 -1.93
N ARG A 17 9.96 -6.04 -2.40
CA ARG A 17 11.11 -5.48 -3.11
C ARG A 17 10.67 -4.90 -4.45
N TRP A 18 11.29 -3.81 -4.86
CA TRP A 18 10.95 -3.11 -6.10
C TRP A 18 11.13 -3.96 -7.37
N ASP A 19 12.13 -4.86 -7.38
CA ASP A 19 12.33 -5.82 -8.48
C ASP A 19 11.18 -6.84 -8.53
N GLN A 20 10.80 -7.41 -7.39
CA GLN A 20 9.68 -8.34 -7.27
C GLN A 20 8.35 -7.71 -7.70
N ALA A 21 8.10 -6.48 -7.30
CA ALA A 21 6.89 -5.76 -7.71
C ALA A 21 6.86 -5.51 -9.22
N ARG A 22 7.99 -5.10 -9.80
CA ARG A 22 8.11 -4.86 -11.24
C ARG A 22 7.86 -6.13 -12.05
N GLU A 23 8.44 -7.25 -11.64
CA GLU A 23 8.26 -8.57 -12.28
C GLU A 23 6.79 -9.04 -12.26
N ASN A 24 6.02 -8.58 -11.28
CA ASN A 24 4.61 -8.91 -11.11
C ASN A 24 3.64 -7.81 -11.54
N ASN A 25 4.10 -6.76 -12.23
CA ASN A 25 3.30 -5.60 -12.64
C ASN A 25 2.52 -4.94 -11.50
N ILE A 26 3.16 -4.85 -10.32
CA ILE A 26 2.64 -4.17 -9.15
C ILE A 26 3.21 -2.76 -9.11
N PHE A 27 2.35 -1.77 -8.98
CA PHE A 27 2.71 -0.36 -8.85
C PHE A 27 2.75 0.03 -7.37
N PHE A 28 3.63 0.98 -7.04
CA PHE A 28 3.75 1.53 -5.69
C PHE A 28 3.44 3.01 -5.63
N VAL A 29 2.80 3.39 -4.54
CA VAL A 29 2.79 4.78 -4.05
C VAL A 29 3.61 4.81 -2.77
N PRO A 30 4.78 5.48 -2.75
CA PRO A 30 5.64 5.52 -1.57
C PRO A 30 4.99 6.35 -0.45
N LEU A 31 5.09 5.86 0.79
CA LEU A 31 4.83 6.65 1.98
C LEU A 31 5.93 7.73 2.13
N ARG A 32 5.62 8.81 2.82
CA ARG A 32 6.59 9.85 3.14
C ARG A 32 7.22 9.60 4.49
N ILE A 33 8.51 9.89 4.59
CA ILE A 33 9.28 9.84 5.82
C ILE A 33 9.78 11.26 6.10
N LEU A 34 9.34 11.83 7.21
CA LEU A 34 9.71 13.18 7.64
C LEU A 34 10.86 13.06 8.63
N CYS A 35 12.01 13.58 8.25
CA CYS A 35 13.24 13.63 9.03
C CYS A 35 13.58 15.09 9.39
N GLU A 36 14.53 15.29 10.31
CA GLU A 36 14.95 16.64 10.72
C GLU A 36 15.54 17.46 9.56
N ASP A 37 16.21 16.78 8.62
CA ASP A 37 16.88 17.38 7.46
C ASP A 37 15.99 17.44 6.20
N GLY A 38 14.77 16.90 6.22
CA GLY A 38 13.88 16.95 5.08
C GLY A 38 12.84 15.84 5.00
N GLU A 39 12.19 15.78 3.85
CA GLU A 39 11.17 14.79 3.53
C GLU A 39 11.72 13.80 2.50
N TYR A 40 11.47 12.54 2.75
CA TYR A 40 11.92 11.41 1.93
C TYR A 40 10.74 10.54 1.50
N LEU A 41 10.94 9.76 0.45
CA LEU A 41 10.00 8.77 -0.06
C LEU A 41 10.52 7.37 0.26
N ASP A 42 9.73 6.63 1.01
CA ASP A 42 10.08 5.29 1.50
C ASP A 42 10.39 4.32 0.36
N GLY A 43 11.57 3.70 0.43
CA GLY A 43 12.08 2.78 -0.59
C GLY A 43 12.51 3.44 -1.91
N VAL A 44 12.41 4.78 -2.03
CA VAL A 44 12.84 5.54 -3.24
C VAL A 44 14.14 6.27 -2.98
N ASN A 45 14.18 7.14 -1.98
CA ASN A 45 15.35 7.95 -1.65
C ASN A 45 15.74 7.88 -0.16
N ILE A 46 15.12 6.98 0.59
CA ILE A 46 15.51 6.56 1.93
C ILE A 46 15.22 5.07 2.08
N THR A 47 16.08 4.36 2.79
CA THR A 47 15.99 2.92 3.01
C THR A 47 15.82 2.57 4.48
N GLY A 48 15.41 1.32 4.78
CA GLY A 48 15.32 0.84 6.16
C GLY A 48 16.61 1.04 6.97
N PRO A 49 17.82 0.67 6.45
CA PRO A 49 19.08 0.96 7.12
C PRO A 49 19.30 2.43 7.45
N ASP A 50 18.92 3.35 6.55
CA ASP A 50 19.04 4.80 6.80
C ASP A 50 18.13 5.23 7.98
N ILE A 51 16.91 4.69 8.04
CA ILE A 51 15.97 4.95 9.14
C ILE A 51 16.54 4.42 10.46
N TYR A 52 17.06 3.19 10.48
CA TYR A 52 17.66 2.63 11.69
C TYR A 52 18.86 3.43 12.17
N GLN A 53 19.69 3.93 11.26
CA GLN A 53 20.82 4.78 11.61
C GLN A 53 20.36 6.10 12.25
N ARG A 54 19.30 6.73 11.72
CA ARG A 54 18.69 7.95 12.29
C ARG A 54 18.13 7.71 13.68
N LEU A 55 17.37 6.62 13.86
CA LEU A 55 16.85 6.21 15.17
C LEU A 55 17.98 5.97 16.19
N HIS A 56 19.07 5.33 15.76
CA HIS A 56 20.24 5.09 16.61
C HIS A 56 20.93 6.39 17.03
N ASN A 57 20.92 7.40 16.17
CA ASN A 57 21.44 8.73 16.45
C ASN A 57 20.48 9.61 17.29
N GLY A 58 19.32 9.07 17.70
CA GLY A 58 18.35 9.76 18.54
C GLY A 58 17.31 10.59 17.77
N GLU A 59 17.37 10.62 16.43
CA GLU A 59 16.32 11.21 15.60
C GLU A 59 15.07 10.31 15.64
N LEU A 60 13.89 10.91 15.53
CA LEU A 60 12.63 10.19 15.46
C LEU A 60 11.90 10.50 14.14
N PRO A 61 12.24 9.83 13.03
CA PRO A 61 11.54 9.99 11.77
C PRO A 61 10.05 9.71 11.91
N GLN A 62 9.22 10.52 11.24
CA GLN A 62 7.77 10.36 11.26
C GLN A 62 7.26 9.92 9.89
N THR A 63 6.29 9.02 9.88
CA THR A 63 5.64 8.58 8.64
C THR A 63 4.43 9.46 8.31
N SER A 64 4.20 9.70 7.04
CA SER A 64 3.02 10.37 6.52
C SER A 64 2.49 9.65 5.29
N LEU A 65 1.20 9.83 5.00
CA LEU A 65 0.61 9.29 3.76
C LEU A 65 1.19 9.98 2.51
N PRO A 66 1.08 9.36 1.33
CA PRO A 66 1.48 9.97 0.06
C PRO A 66 0.80 11.32 -0.14
N ARG A 67 1.42 12.22 -0.89
CA ARG A 67 0.75 13.44 -1.34
C ARG A 67 -0.32 13.07 -2.36
N VAL A 68 -1.40 13.83 -2.38
CA VAL A 68 -2.49 13.66 -3.37
C VAL A 68 -1.95 13.70 -4.79
N GLU A 69 -1.05 14.66 -5.05
CA GLU A 69 -0.44 14.88 -6.37
C GLU A 69 0.39 13.68 -6.83
N ASP A 70 1.18 13.09 -5.92
CA ASP A 70 2.03 11.93 -6.21
C ASP A 70 1.19 10.68 -6.48
N PHE A 71 0.13 10.49 -5.68
CA PHE A 71 -0.79 9.38 -5.88
C PHE A 71 -1.55 9.52 -7.22
N SER A 72 -2.09 10.72 -7.50
CA SER A 72 -2.78 11.00 -8.75
C SER A 72 -1.86 10.87 -9.97
N ALA A 73 -0.58 11.28 -9.83
CA ALA A 73 0.42 11.07 -10.88
C ALA A 73 0.65 9.59 -11.17
N LYS A 74 0.71 8.75 -10.11
CA LYS A 74 0.86 7.30 -10.28
C LYS A 74 -0.36 6.67 -10.95
N LEU A 75 -1.57 7.11 -10.62
CA LEU A 75 -2.79 6.63 -11.29
C LEU A 75 -2.80 7.02 -12.78
N ARG A 76 -2.42 8.25 -13.12
CA ARG A 76 -2.26 8.67 -14.52
C ARG A 76 -1.25 7.80 -15.26
N GLU A 77 -0.06 7.57 -14.68
CA GLU A 77 0.95 6.66 -15.23
C GLU A 77 0.35 5.28 -15.58
N ILE A 78 -0.42 4.70 -14.65
CA ILE A 78 -1.06 3.39 -14.84
C ILE A 78 -2.05 3.43 -16.02
N PHE A 79 -2.90 4.45 -16.08
CA PHE A 79 -3.88 4.58 -17.17
C PHE A 79 -3.22 4.88 -18.53
N ASP A 80 -2.15 5.68 -18.54
CA ASP A 80 -1.36 5.97 -19.76
C ASP A 80 -0.67 4.71 -20.32
N LEU A 81 -0.36 3.73 -19.46
CA LEU A 81 0.13 2.40 -19.83
C LEU A 81 -0.99 1.49 -20.38
N GLY A 82 -2.21 2.02 -20.50
CA GLY A 82 -3.38 1.34 -21.07
C GLY A 82 -4.08 0.37 -20.14
N TYR A 83 -3.86 0.47 -18.83
CA TYR A 83 -4.71 -0.22 -17.86
C TYR A 83 -6.06 0.50 -17.77
N ASP A 84 -7.14 -0.26 -17.64
CA ASP A 84 -8.50 0.26 -17.56
C ASP A 84 -9.17 -0.07 -16.20
N GLY A 85 -8.48 -0.81 -15.35
CA GLY A 85 -8.87 -1.09 -13.98
C GLY A 85 -7.69 -1.13 -13.01
N VAL A 86 -7.88 -0.60 -11.80
CA VAL A 86 -6.89 -0.62 -10.72
C VAL A 86 -7.49 -1.31 -9.49
N ILE A 87 -6.83 -2.36 -9.03
CA ILE A 87 -7.09 -2.96 -7.71
C ILE A 87 -6.01 -2.43 -6.77
N ALA A 88 -6.42 -1.64 -5.79
CA ALA A 88 -5.54 -1.01 -4.83
C ALA A 88 -5.68 -1.68 -3.45
N VAL A 89 -4.61 -2.26 -2.92
CA VAL A 89 -4.56 -2.84 -1.58
C VAL A 89 -3.63 -1.99 -0.74
N MET A 90 -4.19 -1.27 0.23
CA MET A 90 -3.47 -0.27 1.03
C MET A 90 -3.22 -0.76 2.46
N LEU A 91 -2.21 -0.16 3.10
CA LEU A 91 -1.96 -0.32 4.53
C LEU A 91 -3.25 -0.17 5.34
N SER A 92 -3.39 -1.00 6.38
CA SER A 92 -4.53 -0.95 7.30
C SER A 92 -4.96 0.48 7.63
N SER A 93 -6.25 0.76 7.46
CA SER A 93 -6.86 2.04 7.83
C SER A 93 -6.72 2.34 9.33
N GLY A 94 -6.52 1.31 10.14
CA GLY A 94 -6.16 1.44 11.54
C GLY A 94 -4.78 2.08 11.78
N LEU A 95 -3.85 1.98 10.82
CA LEU A 95 -2.47 2.46 10.95
C LEU A 95 -2.20 3.74 10.16
N SER A 96 -2.90 3.95 9.03
CA SER A 96 -2.65 5.07 8.11
C SER A 96 -3.92 5.59 7.44
N GLY A 97 -3.89 6.86 7.04
CA GLY A 97 -4.92 7.48 6.21
C GLY A 97 -4.83 7.12 4.72
N THR A 98 -3.82 6.35 4.29
CA THR A 98 -3.57 6.04 2.86
C THR A 98 -4.75 5.33 2.20
N TYR A 99 -5.39 4.40 2.89
CA TYR A 99 -6.60 3.74 2.41
C TYR A 99 -7.73 4.74 2.12
N ASN A 100 -7.97 5.69 3.02
CA ASN A 100 -9.02 6.71 2.83
C ASN A 100 -8.68 7.66 1.68
N LEU A 101 -7.42 8.06 1.54
CA LEU A 101 -6.95 8.84 0.39
C LEU A 101 -7.21 8.09 -0.92
N ALA A 102 -6.83 6.81 -1.01
CA ALA A 102 -7.07 5.99 -2.18
C ALA A 102 -8.56 5.89 -2.54
N ARG A 103 -9.45 5.81 -1.55
CA ARG A 103 -10.91 5.79 -1.77
C ARG A 103 -11.44 7.09 -2.36
N ILE A 104 -10.91 8.24 -1.92
CA ILE A 104 -11.29 9.54 -2.50
C ILE A 104 -10.88 9.58 -3.97
N LEU A 105 -9.63 9.21 -4.27
CA LEU A 105 -9.11 9.20 -5.63
C LEU A 105 -9.81 8.18 -6.53
N ALA A 106 -10.32 7.08 -5.98
CA ALA A 106 -11.15 6.13 -6.73
C ALA A 106 -12.46 6.76 -7.22
N GLY A 107 -13.05 7.67 -6.44
CA GLY A 107 -14.20 8.49 -6.87
C GLY A 107 -13.86 9.36 -8.08
N GLU A 108 -12.72 10.05 -8.04
CA GLU A 108 -12.23 10.89 -9.14
C GLU A 108 -11.91 10.06 -10.40
N CYS A 109 -11.35 8.86 -10.24
CA CYS A 109 -11.14 7.93 -11.35
C CYS A 109 -12.46 7.52 -12.02
N ALA A 110 -13.50 7.25 -11.23
CA ALA A 110 -14.81 6.87 -11.75
C ALA A 110 -15.47 7.99 -12.57
N GLU A 111 -15.32 9.25 -12.17
CA GLU A 111 -15.78 10.42 -12.93
C GLU A 111 -15.07 10.54 -14.29
N GLN A 112 -13.83 10.04 -14.40
CA GLN A 112 -13.04 10.01 -15.63
C GLN A 112 -13.26 8.73 -16.46
N GLY A 113 -14.13 7.82 -16.00
CA GLY A 113 -14.47 6.57 -16.69
C GLY A 113 -13.52 5.40 -16.41
N TYR A 114 -12.63 5.52 -15.44
CA TYR A 114 -11.74 4.44 -15.01
C TYR A 114 -12.31 3.68 -13.81
N ALA A 115 -12.08 2.38 -13.78
CA ALA A 115 -12.48 1.56 -12.64
C ALA A 115 -11.34 1.46 -11.63
N MET A 116 -11.62 1.82 -10.39
CA MET A 116 -10.68 1.59 -9.28
C MET A 116 -11.41 0.99 -8.09
N LYS A 117 -10.93 -0.15 -7.59
CA LYS A 117 -11.43 -0.79 -6.37
C LYS A 117 -10.35 -0.74 -5.31
N VAL A 118 -10.68 -0.23 -4.14
CA VAL A 118 -9.73 -0.04 -3.03
C VAL A 118 -10.08 -0.97 -1.89
N PHE A 119 -9.08 -1.68 -1.39
CA PHE A 119 -9.17 -2.58 -0.26
C PHE A 119 -8.31 -2.10 0.90
N ASP A 120 -8.88 -2.12 2.09
CA ASP A 120 -8.14 -2.07 3.35
C ASP A 120 -7.53 -3.46 3.57
N SER A 121 -6.21 -3.55 3.63
CA SER A 121 -5.55 -4.84 3.86
C SER A 121 -5.83 -5.41 5.26
N VAL A 122 -6.30 -4.57 6.18
CA VAL A 122 -6.38 -4.89 7.62
C VAL A 122 -5.05 -5.42 8.17
N SER A 123 -3.96 -5.11 7.48
CA SER A 123 -2.62 -5.61 7.71
C SER A 123 -1.59 -4.54 7.34
N GLY A 124 -0.33 -4.89 7.42
CA GLY A 124 0.82 -4.18 6.89
C GLY A 124 1.94 -5.18 6.63
N ALA A 125 3.11 -4.68 6.21
CA ALA A 125 4.27 -5.48 5.93
C ALA A 125 3.95 -6.69 5.03
N LEU A 126 4.53 -7.84 5.31
CA LEU A 126 4.34 -9.06 4.51
C LEU A 126 2.87 -9.50 4.38
N GLY A 127 2.00 -9.22 5.36
CA GLY A 127 0.58 -9.59 5.25
C GLY A 127 -0.12 -8.86 4.10
N GLN A 128 0.13 -7.56 3.96
CA GLN A 128 -0.31 -6.77 2.82
C GLN A 128 0.37 -7.23 1.52
N GLY A 129 1.70 -7.40 1.55
CA GLY A 129 2.50 -7.81 0.40
C GLY A 129 2.08 -9.17 -0.17
N MET A 130 1.85 -10.17 0.68
CA MET A 130 1.38 -11.50 0.24
C MET A 130 0.01 -11.44 -0.42
N THR A 131 -0.92 -10.61 0.11
CA THR A 131 -2.22 -10.39 -0.51
C THR A 131 -2.06 -9.84 -1.93
N VAL A 132 -1.20 -8.84 -2.10
CA VAL A 132 -0.93 -8.22 -3.41
C VAL A 132 -0.27 -9.21 -4.38
N LEU A 133 0.73 -9.97 -3.92
CA LEU A 133 1.41 -10.98 -4.75
C LEU A 133 0.45 -12.08 -5.21
N GLN A 134 -0.44 -12.54 -4.32
CA GLN A 134 -1.42 -13.55 -4.70
C GLN A 134 -2.41 -13.02 -5.73
N LEU A 135 -2.86 -11.77 -5.59
CA LEU A 135 -3.72 -11.13 -6.60
C LEU A 135 -2.99 -10.97 -7.94
N ALA A 136 -1.67 -10.67 -7.93
CA ALA A 136 -0.88 -10.62 -9.14
C ALA A 136 -0.84 -11.97 -9.87
N GLU A 137 -0.64 -13.06 -9.13
CA GLU A 137 -0.66 -14.41 -9.68
C GLU A 137 -2.06 -14.78 -10.21
N ASP A 138 -3.12 -14.43 -9.49
CA ASP A 138 -4.50 -14.68 -9.90
C ASP A 138 -4.85 -13.92 -11.21
N ILE A 139 -4.38 -12.67 -11.37
CA ILE A 139 -4.51 -11.88 -12.62
C ILE A 139 -3.76 -12.57 -13.76
N LYS A 140 -2.52 -12.99 -13.52
CA LYS A 140 -1.69 -13.68 -14.50
C LYS A 140 -2.31 -14.98 -14.97
N ASN A 141 -3.04 -15.68 -14.08
CA ASN A 141 -3.79 -16.88 -14.38
C ASN A 141 -5.16 -16.61 -15.04
N GLY A 142 -5.47 -15.34 -15.37
CA GLY A 142 -6.66 -14.96 -16.13
C GLY A 142 -7.92 -14.72 -15.29
N MET A 143 -7.79 -14.57 -13.98
CA MET A 143 -8.94 -14.24 -13.13
C MET A 143 -9.45 -12.83 -13.48
N GLY A 144 -10.76 -12.71 -13.71
CA GLY A 144 -11.40 -11.47 -14.15
C GLY A 144 -11.69 -10.49 -13.01
N TRP A 145 -11.99 -9.25 -13.40
CA TRP A 145 -12.23 -8.12 -12.48
C TRP A 145 -13.25 -8.44 -11.38
N GLU A 146 -14.43 -8.92 -11.75
CA GLU A 146 -15.52 -9.17 -10.79
C GLU A 146 -15.12 -10.25 -9.78
N GLU A 147 -14.50 -11.33 -10.24
CA GLU A 147 -14.04 -12.40 -9.36
C GLU A 147 -12.94 -11.92 -8.42
N LEU A 148 -11.98 -11.13 -8.92
CA LEU A 148 -10.92 -10.54 -8.11
C LEU A 148 -11.49 -9.61 -7.04
N THR A 149 -12.43 -8.71 -7.42
CA THR A 149 -12.86 -7.62 -6.54
C THR A 149 -13.99 -8.01 -5.59
N GLU A 150 -14.89 -8.91 -5.99
CA GLU A 150 -16.07 -9.26 -5.18
C GLU A 150 -15.84 -10.52 -4.31
N ARG A 151 -14.88 -11.37 -4.71
CA ARG A 151 -14.64 -12.62 -4.00
C ARG A 151 -13.18 -12.76 -3.54
N ARG A 152 -12.23 -12.69 -4.47
CA ARG A 152 -10.86 -13.12 -4.20
C ARG A 152 -10.12 -12.19 -3.24
N ALA A 153 -10.10 -10.89 -3.49
CA ALA A 153 -9.43 -9.93 -2.61
C ALA A 153 -10.05 -9.92 -1.19
N PRO A 154 -11.39 -9.84 -1.02
CA PRO A 154 -12.00 -9.99 0.31
C PRO A 154 -11.64 -11.29 1.01
N GLN A 155 -11.59 -12.42 0.29
CA GLN A 155 -11.22 -13.72 0.85
C GLN A 155 -9.77 -13.74 1.34
N LEU A 156 -8.83 -13.23 0.54
CA LEU A 156 -7.41 -13.17 0.91
C LEU A 156 -7.22 -12.32 2.16
N ILE A 157 -7.83 -11.13 2.20
CA ILE A 157 -7.74 -10.21 3.34
C ILE A 157 -8.32 -10.86 4.60
N ALA A 158 -9.50 -11.47 4.51
CA ALA A 158 -10.15 -12.12 5.65
C ALA A 158 -9.40 -13.35 6.19
N ASN A 159 -8.50 -13.95 5.39
CA ASN A 159 -7.69 -15.10 5.78
C ASN A 159 -6.21 -14.76 6.01
N THR A 160 -5.85 -13.48 6.02
CA THR A 160 -4.50 -13.02 6.32
C THR A 160 -4.43 -12.52 7.77
N TYR A 161 -3.66 -13.22 8.59
CA TYR A 161 -3.48 -12.88 10.00
C TYR A 161 -2.03 -12.46 10.22
N PRO A 162 -1.75 -11.16 10.44
CA PRO A 162 -0.39 -10.70 10.71
C PRO A 162 0.06 -11.12 12.11
N PHE A 163 1.21 -11.77 12.20
CA PHE A 163 1.92 -12.01 13.45
C PHE A 163 3.25 -11.28 13.40
N PHE A 164 3.55 -10.51 14.43
CA PHE A 164 4.81 -9.81 14.52
C PHE A 164 5.30 -9.75 15.98
N SER A 165 6.60 -9.67 16.14
CA SER A 165 7.25 -9.38 17.40
C SER A 165 7.98 -8.05 17.28
N VAL A 166 7.96 -7.25 18.32
CA VAL A 166 8.69 -5.98 18.40
C VAL A 166 9.69 -6.03 19.55
N ASP A 167 10.89 -5.53 19.30
CA ASP A 167 11.91 -5.43 20.35
C ASP A 167 11.57 -4.36 21.38
N THR A 168 10.82 -3.32 20.96
CA THR A 168 10.34 -2.24 21.82
C THR A 168 9.01 -1.68 21.34
N LEU A 169 8.15 -1.29 22.25
CA LEU A 169 6.90 -0.59 21.98
C LEU A 169 7.09 0.93 21.85
N GLU A 170 8.28 1.44 22.13
CA GLU A 170 8.57 2.88 22.23
C GLU A 170 8.14 3.65 20.98
N TYR A 171 8.51 3.15 19.80
CA TYR A 171 8.20 3.83 18.53
C TYR A 171 6.71 3.76 18.17
N LEU A 172 6.02 2.70 18.54
CA LEU A 172 4.56 2.59 18.39
C LEU A 172 3.82 3.58 19.30
N VAL A 173 4.32 3.77 20.52
CA VAL A 173 3.77 4.78 21.46
C VAL A 173 4.02 6.18 20.94
N LYS A 174 5.28 6.52 20.61
CA LYS A 174 5.66 7.84 20.09
C LYS A 174 4.95 8.18 18.77
N GLY A 175 4.74 7.18 17.92
CA GLY A 175 3.99 7.32 16.67
C GLY A 175 2.47 7.37 16.84
N GLY A 176 1.93 7.13 18.04
CA GLY A 176 0.49 7.11 18.30
C GLY A 176 -0.26 5.90 17.73
N ARG A 177 0.43 4.81 17.37
CA ARG A 177 -0.15 3.59 16.78
C ARG A 177 -0.32 2.45 17.79
N ILE A 178 0.14 2.58 19.01
CA ILE A 178 0.11 1.51 20.02
C ILE A 178 -1.31 0.96 20.29
N GLY A 179 -2.30 1.84 20.44
CA GLY A 179 -3.69 1.41 20.69
C GLY A 179 -4.38 0.78 19.48
N LYS A 180 -3.87 1.05 18.26
CA LYS A 180 -4.40 0.50 17.02
C LYS A 180 -3.84 -0.89 16.72
N VAL A 181 -2.59 -1.13 17.13
CA VAL A 181 -1.96 -2.45 17.01
C VAL A 181 -2.64 -3.45 17.93
N THR A 182 -3.01 -3.06 19.15
CA THR A 182 -3.75 -3.91 20.09
C THR A 182 -5.13 -4.33 19.55
N ALA A 183 -5.76 -3.51 18.71
CA ALA A 183 -7.06 -3.82 18.12
C ALA A 183 -6.96 -4.79 16.91
N MET A 184 -5.76 -5.04 16.38
CA MET A 184 -5.49 -5.99 15.29
C MET A 184 -5.06 -7.38 15.80
N ALA A 185 -4.79 -7.53 17.06
CA ALA A 185 -4.42 -8.78 17.73
C ALA A 185 -5.67 -9.43 18.35
#